data_1cddfe065e7903b27fe645edcc5a621d
#
_entry.id   1cddfe065e7903b27fe645edcc5a621d
#
_cell.length_a   1.000
_cell.length_b   1.000
_cell.length_c   1.000
_cell.angle_alpha   90.00
_cell.angle_beta   90.00
_cell.angle_gamma   90.00
#
_symmetry.space_group_name_H-M   'P 1'
#
loop_
_entity.id
_entity.type
_entity.pdbx_description
1 polymer ?
#
loop_
_entity_poly.entity_id
_entity_poly.type
_entity_poly.pdbx_seq_one_letter_code
_entity_poly.pdbx_strand_id
1 'polypeptide(L)'
;GLKDKKTIPGIISKEEILAISSLIQDVNFMNLDFEKTLDRVEGGDFVYLDPPYAPESNTSFVEYTGDGFNGEKHNILFEKVKKLKDVKWVMSNSNVGLVRDSFNGYNINEIVARRAINSKNPGATAKEVVIFN
;
A
#
# COMPACT_ATOMS: atom_id res chain seq x y z
N GLY A 1 -24.10 29.37 -12.09
CA GLY A 1 -25.29 29.00 -11.37
C GLY A 1 -25.27 27.53 -11.07
N LEU A 2 -25.01 27.16 -9.85
CA LEU A 2 -25.23 25.81 -9.33
C LEU A 2 -26.72 25.59 -9.27
N LYS A 3 -27.26 25.03 -10.30
CA LYS A 3 -28.61 24.46 -10.28
C LYS A 3 -28.46 22.95 -10.22
N ASP A 4 -29.20 22.40 -9.30
CA ASP A 4 -29.79 21.09 -9.28
C ASP A 4 -29.10 19.99 -8.49
N LYS A 5 -29.90 19.62 -7.50
CA LYS A 5 -29.92 18.35 -6.76
C LYS A 5 -28.52 17.81 -6.42
N LYS A 6 -28.12 18.16 -5.24
CA LYS A 6 -27.13 17.42 -4.50
C LYS A 6 -27.56 15.93 -4.42
N THR A 7 -27.27 15.17 -5.43
CA THR A 7 -27.04 13.75 -5.26
C THR A 7 -25.79 13.66 -4.42
N ILE A 8 -25.95 13.53 -3.12
CA ILE A 8 -24.87 13.11 -2.24
C ILE A 8 -24.41 11.79 -2.84
N PRO A 9 -23.15 11.67 -3.30
CA PRO A 9 -22.68 10.39 -3.77
C PRO A 9 -22.92 9.38 -2.63
N GLY A 10 -23.64 8.30 -2.90
CA GLY A 10 -23.80 7.23 -1.94
C GLY A 10 -22.44 6.65 -1.63
N ILE A 11 -21.82 7.13 -0.55
CA ILE A 11 -20.47 6.71 -0.18
C ILE A 11 -20.53 5.29 0.36
N ILE A 12 -21.47 5.02 1.25
CA ILE A 12 -21.72 3.70 1.83
C ILE A 12 -23.09 3.73 2.52
N SER A 13 -23.86 2.65 2.46
CA SER A 13 -25.13 2.53 3.18
C SER A 13 -24.89 2.09 4.63
N LYS A 14 -25.93 2.29 5.47
CA LYS A 14 -25.91 1.81 6.85
C LYS A 14 -25.78 0.28 6.91
N GLU A 15 -26.45 -0.41 6.00
CA GLU A 15 -26.47 -1.86 5.90
C GLU A 15 -25.07 -2.40 5.56
N GLU A 16 -24.36 -1.75 4.63
CA GLU A 16 -22.97 -2.09 4.30
C GLU A 16 -22.03 -1.86 5.48
N ILE A 17 -22.19 -0.75 6.21
CA ILE A 17 -21.38 -0.49 7.42
C ILE A 17 -21.61 -1.59 8.46
N LEU A 18 -22.85 -1.97 8.70
CA LEU A 18 -23.16 -3.03 9.68
C LEU A 18 -22.62 -4.41 9.24
N ALA A 19 -22.69 -4.70 7.95
CA ALA A 19 -22.12 -5.93 7.40
C ALA A 19 -20.60 -5.98 7.58
N ILE A 20 -19.89 -4.89 7.24
CA ILE A 20 -18.45 -4.79 7.45
C ILE A 20 -18.12 -4.89 8.95
N SER A 21 -18.85 -4.17 9.80
CA SER A 21 -18.67 -4.23 11.25
C SER A 21 -18.79 -5.65 11.79
N SER A 22 -19.72 -6.45 11.27
CA SER A 22 -19.87 -7.85 11.66
C SER A 22 -18.68 -8.71 11.18
N LEU A 23 -18.14 -8.44 9.99
CA LEU A 23 -17.03 -9.20 9.42
C LEU A 23 -15.70 -8.97 10.16
N ILE A 24 -15.51 -7.80 10.76
CA ILE A 24 -14.24 -7.41 11.38
C ILE A 24 -14.20 -7.58 12.90
N GLN A 25 -15.15 -8.35 13.49
CA GLN A 25 -15.22 -8.51 14.95
C GLN A 25 -13.95 -9.13 15.54
N ASP A 26 -13.32 -10.04 14.81
CA ASP A 26 -12.10 -10.74 15.24
C ASP A 26 -10.82 -10.08 14.70
N VAL A 27 -10.93 -8.91 14.05
CA VAL A 27 -9.78 -8.18 13.51
C VAL A 27 -9.14 -7.31 14.59
N ASN A 28 -7.83 -7.46 14.77
CA ASN A 28 -7.07 -6.63 15.70
C ASN A 28 -6.47 -5.43 14.96
N PHE A 29 -7.02 -4.25 15.16
CA PHE A 29 -6.51 -2.99 14.60
C PHE A 29 -5.41 -2.42 15.49
N MET A 30 -4.24 -2.16 14.89
CA MET A 30 -3.07 -1.62 15.60
C MET A 30 -2.59 -0.33 14.93
N ASN A 31 -2.26 0.66 15.74
CA ASN A 31 -1.56 1.87 15.29
C ASN A 31 -0.10 1.79 15.73
N LEU A 32 0.72 1.17 14.89
CA LEU A 32 2.14 0.93 15.15
C LEU A 32 2.98 1.37 13.94
N ASP A 33 4.23 1.69 14.19
CA ASP A 33 5.23 1.81 13.14
C ASP A 33 5.42 0.45 12.44
N PHE A 34 5.72 0.49 11.13
CA PHE A 34 5.84 -0.72 10.31
C PHE A 34 6.93 -1.68 10.83
N GLU A 35 8.01 -1.15 11.39
CA GLU A 35 9.08 -1.99 11.94
C GLU A 35 8.57 -2.82 13.13
N LYS A 36 7.85 -2.18 14.06
CA LYS A 36 7.24 -2.86 15.20
C LYS A 36 6.14 -3.84 14.78
N THR A 37 5.46 -3.56 13.67
CA THR A 37 4.45 -4.46 13.11
C THR A 37 5.12 -5.70 12.54
N LEU A 38 6.18 -5.53 11.74
CA LEU A 38 6.93 -6.64 11.16
C LEU A 38 7.66 -7.49 12.21
N ASP A 39 8.08 -6.90 13.32
CA ASP A 39 8.71 -7.64 14.43
C ASP A 39 7.74 -8.60 15.15
N ARG A 40 6.44 -8.53 14.87
CA ARG A 40 5.40 -9.42 15.43
C ARG A 40 5.04 -10.57 14.51
N VAL A 41 5.56 -10.55 13.29
CA VAL A 41 5.26 -11.59 12.29
C VAL A 41 5.94 -12.89 12.69
N GLU A 42 5.18 -13.97 12.68
CA GLU A 42 5.62 -15.31 13.06
C GLU A 42 5.59 -16.27 11.85
N GLY A 43 6.33 -17.35 11.94
CA GLY A 43 6.31 -18.39 10.91
C GLY A 43 4.92 -18.95 10.68
N GLY A 44 4.51 -19.04 9.42
CA GLY A 44 3.16 -19.45 9.01
C GLY A 44 2.20 -18.32 8.73
N ASP A 45 2.56 -17.09 9.09
CA ASP A 45 1.75 -15.91 8.76
C ASP A 45 1.73 -15.63 7.26
N PHE A 46 0.69 -14.90 6.83
CA PHE A 46 0.62 -14.23 5.54
C PHE A 46 0.63 -12.71 5.75
N VAL A 47 1.56 -12.02 5.09
CA VAL A 47 1.72 -10.57 5.22
C VAL A 47 1.39 -9.87 3.91
N TYR A 48 0.42 -8.96 3.91
CA TYR A 48 0.18 -8.02 2.81
C TYR A 48 0.75 -6.64 3.17
N LEU A 49 1.57 -6.08 2.29
CA LEU A 49 2.25 -4.81 2.49
C LEU A 49 1.80 -3.80 1.43
N ASP A 50 1.27 -2.69 1.89
CA ASP A 50 0.88 -1.55 1.05
C ASP A 50 1.52 -0.26 1.62
N PRO A 51 2.86 -0.13 1.53
CA PRO A 51 3.58 1.03 2.05
C PRO A 51 3.31 2.27 1.19
N PRO A 52 3.67 3.47 1.65
CA PRO A 52 3.82 4.60 0.75
C PRO A 52 4.73 4.22 -0.40
N TYR A 53 4.28 4.45 -1.64
CA TYR A 53 4.98 3.98 -2.83
C TYR A 53 6.26 4.78 -3.08
N ALA A 54 7.29 4.09 -3.54
CA ALA A 54 8.54 4.72 -3.94
C ALA A 54 8.29 5.72 -5.09
N PRO A 55 8.82 6.94 -5.02
CA PRO A 55 8.57 7.96 -6.01
C PRO A 55 9.24 7.65 -7.36
N GLU A 56 8.60 8.07 -8.44
CA GLU A 56 9.14 7.91 -9.80
C GLU A 56 10.37 8.78 -10.06
N SER A 57 10.57 9.82 -9.26
CA SER A 57 11.73 10.72 -9.32
C SER A 57 12.29 10.99 -7.92
N ASN A 58 13.59 11.20 -7.82
CA ASN A 58 14.28 11.52 -6.56
C ASN A 58 13.78 12.82 -5.89
N THR A 59 13.02 13.64 -6.60
CA THR A 59 12.46 14.91 -6.11
C THR A 59 11.04 14.78 -5.54
N SER A 60 10.43 13.60 -5.65
CA SER A 60 9.01 13.39 -5.35
C SER A 60 8.80 12.42 -4.18
N PHE A 61 9.66 12.45 -3.14
CA PHE A 61 9.36 11.72 -1.91
C PHE A 61 8.09 12.29 -1.28
N VAL A 62 7.03 11.51 -1.32
CA VAL A 62 5.72 11.92 -0.81
C VAL A 62 5.76 11.89 0.71
N GLU A 63 5.56 13.04 1.32
CA GLU A 63 5.42 13.17 2.77
C GLU A 63 4.01 12.72 3.21
N TYR A 64 3.82 11.44 3.43
CA TYR A 64 2.56 10.92 3.98
C TYR A 64 2.51 10.94 5.51
N THR A 65 3.66 11.09 6.15
CA THR A 65 3.79 11.23 7.60
C THR A 65 4.60 12.49 7.89
N GLY A 66 4.48 13.05 9.08
CA GLY A 66 5.21 14.27 9.45
C GLY A 66 6.73 14.18 9.24
N ASP A 67 7.30 12.97 9.28
CA ASP A 67 8.71 12.70 9.01
C ASP A 67 8.97 12.18 7.58
N GLY A 68 7.93 12.03 6.74
CA GLY A 68 7.99 11.45 5.40
C GLY A 68 8.38 9.96 5.36
N PHE A 69 7.98 9.25 4.32
CA PHE A 69 8.45 7.88 4.05
C PHE A 69 9.51 7.95 2.96
N ASN A 70 10.76 8.20 3.35
CA ASN A 70 11.88 8.48 2.46
C ASN A 70 12.59 7.20 1.97
N GLY A 71 13.65 7.35 1.17
CA GLY A 71 14.42 6.23 0.63
C GLY A 71 15.07 5.34 1.71
N GLU A 72 15.47 5.92 2.83
CA GLU A 72 16.02 5.16 3.96
C GLU A 72 14.96 4.24 4.58
N LYS A 73 13.76 4.75 4.82
CA LYS A 73 12.63 3.95 5.32
C LYS A 73 12.21 2.86 4.33
N HIS A 74 12.26 3.12 3.02
CA HIS A 74 12.07 2.07 2.02
C HIS A 74 13.11 0.96 2.15
N ASN A 75 14.39 1.31 2.26
CA ASN A 75 15.45 0.32 2.42
C ASN A 75 15.28 -0.51 3.70
N ILE A 76 14.94 0.13 4.83
CA ILE A 76 14.67 -0.58 6.09
C ILE A 76 13.50 -1.55 5.91
N LEU A 77 12.40 -1.11 5.30
CA LEU A 77 11.24 -1.96 5.02
C LEU A 77 11.64 -3.16 4.17
N PHE A 78 12.33 -2.93 3.06
CA PHE A 78 12.73 -3.99 2.13
C PHE A 78 13.64 -5.02 2.79
N GLU A 79 14.63 -4.56 3.58
CA GLU A 79 15.51 -5.45 4.32
C GLU A 79 14.78 -6.28 5.39
N LYS A 80 13.81 -5.70 6.09
CA LYS A 80 13.00 -6.43 7.06
C LYS A 80 12.12 -7.48 6.39
N VAL A 81 11.46 -7.14 5.28
CA VAL A 81 10.61 -8.08 4.53
C VAL A 81 11.41 -9.27 3.99
N LYS A 82 12.60 -9.02 3.44
CA LYS A 82 13.49 -10.09 2.94
C LYS A 82 13.98 -11.04 4.04
N LYS A 83 13.99 -10.61 5.30
CA LYS A 83 14.41 -11.41 6.46
C LYS A 83 13.30 -12.25 7.07
N LEU A 84 12.05 -12.08 6.66
CA LEU A 84 10.94 -12.90 7.13
C LEU A 84 11.16 -14.36 6.73
N LYS A 85 11.14 -15.27 7.71
CA LYS A 85 11.34 -16.70 7.53
C LYS A 85 10.03 -17.45 7.72
N ASP A 86 9.79 -18.43 6.87
CA ASP A 86 8.58 -19.28 6.91
C ASP A 86 7.27 -18.46 6.83
N VAL A 87 7.32 -17.29 6.19
CA VAL A 87 6.22 -16.34 6.02
C VAL A 87 5.97 -16.15 4.53
N LYS A 88 4.73 -16.20 4.12
CA LYS A 88 4.32 -15.77 2.79
C LYS A 88 3.96 -14.31 2.83
N TRP A 89 4.51 -13.54 1.89
CA TRP A 89 4.20 -12.13 1.83
C TRP A 89 3.99 -11.63 0.39
N VAL A 90 3.22 -10.57 0.28
CA VAL A 90 2.97 -9.84 -0.97
C VAL A 90 3.10 -8.36 -0.68
N MET A 91 3.78 -7.63 -1.54
CA MET A 91 3.92 -6.17 -1.44
C MET A 91 3.54 -5.49 -2.76
N SER A 92 2.72 -4.45 -2.68
CA SER A 92 2.48 -3.53 -3.80
C SER A 92 3.44 -2.34 -3.74
N ASN A 93 3.91 -1.86 -4.89
CA ASN A 93 4.75 -0.65 -4.95
C ASN A 93 4.79 -0.07 -6.37
N SER A 94 5.44 1.10 -6.54
CA SER A 94 5.73 1.69 -7.85
C SER A 94 6.69 0.83 -8.66
N ASN A 95 6.53 0.84 -9.98
CA ASN A 95 7.43 0.18 -10.91
C ASN A 95 8.67 1.06 -11.19
N VAL A 96 9.56 1.18 -10.22
CA VAL A 96 10.77 2.02 -10.29
C VAL A 96 12.04 1.20 -10.01
N GLY A 97 13.19 1.72 -10.46
CA GLY A 97 14.49 1.04 -10.29
C GLY A 97 14.78 0.65 -8.83
N LEU A 98 14.58 1.57 -7.88
CA LEU A 98 14.78 1.30 -6.46
C LEU A 98 14.07 0.02 -5.99
N VAL A 99 12.83 -0.18 -6.41
CA VAL A 99 12.02 -1.35 -6.03
C VAL A 99 12.49 -2.60 -6.75
N ARG A 100 12.66 -2.52 -8.07
CA ARG A 100 13.08 -3.68 -8.88
C ARG A 100 14.47 -4.19 -8.50
N ASP A 101 15.41 -3.28 -8.28
CA ASP A 101 16.79 -3.64 -7.92
C ASP A 101 16.84 -4.26 -6.51
N SER A 102 16.05 -3.72 -5.58
CA SER A 102 15.95 -4.24 -4.21
C SER A 102 15.37 -5.66 -4.15
N PHE A 103 14.48 -6.02 -5.06
CA PHE A 103 13.82 -7.33 -5.10
C PHE A 103 14.24 -8.18 -6.29
N ASN A 104 15.42 -7.93 -6.83
CA ASN A 104 16.00 -8.81 -7.84
C ASN A 104 16.11 -10.25 -7.31
N GLY A 105 15.55 -11.21 -8.04
CA GLY A 105 15.46 -12.62 -7.62
C GLY A 105 14.15 -13.01 -6.92
N TYR A 106 13.27 -12.07 -6.63
CA TYR A 106 11.89 -12.34 -6.19
C TYR A 106 10.91 -12.35 -7.36
N ASN A 107 9.69 -12.84 -7.12
CA ASN A 107 8.65 -12.75 -8.13
C ASN A 107 8.13 -11.31 -8.21
N ILE A 108 8.16 -10.72 -9.41
CA ILE A 108 7.67 -9.36 -9.66
C ILE A 108 6.72 -9.38 -10.83
N ASN A 109 5.44 -9.09 -10.57
CA ASN A 109 4.41 -8.93 -11.59
C ASN A 109 4.11 -7.45 -11.80
N GLU A 110 4.19 -6.98 -13.05
CA GLU A 110 3.76 -5.63 -13.41
C GLU A 110 2.24 -5.60 -13.58
N ILE A 111 1.62 -4.59 -12.98
CA ILE A 111 0.20 -4.31 -13.12
C ILE A 111 0.00 -2.87 -13.60
N VAL A 112 -1.11 -2.65 -14.31
CA VAL A 112 -1.54 -1.31 -14.68
C VAL A 112 -2.69 -0.91 -13.77
N ALA A 113 -2.43 -0.02 -12.83
CA ALA A 113 -3.41 0.48 -11.89
C ALA A 113 -4.03 1.80 -12.38
N ARG A 114 -5.34 1.95 -12.20
CA ARG A 114 -6.05 3.19 -12.50
C ARG A 114 -5.91 4.15 -11.33
N ARG A 115 -5.31 5.31 -11.55
CA ARG A 115 -5.24 6.38 -10.54
C ARG A 115 -6.57 7.14 -10.50
N ALA A 116 -7.45 6.74 -9.57
CA ALA A 116 -8.77 7.37 -9.42
C ALA A 116 -8.70 8.81 -8.86
N ILE A 117 -7.61 9.20 -8.18
CA ILE A 117 -7.46 10.47 -7.47
C ILE A 117 -6.47 11.38 -8.21
N ASN A 118 -6.69 11.62 -9.48
CA ASN A 118 -5.94 12.66 -10.19
C ASN A 118 -6.93 13.68 -10.76
N SER A 119 -7.11 14.80 -10.04
CA SER A 119 -8.03 15.87 -10.45
C SER A 119 -7.65 16.52 -11.79
N LYS A 120 -6.37 16.46 -12.17
CA LYS A 120 -5.87 17.02 -13.44
C LYS A 120 -5.98 16.04 -14.62
N ASN A 121 -6.01 14.74 -14.37
CA ASN A 121 -6.17 13.70 -15.39
C ASN A 121 -6.96 12.50 -14.84
N PRO A 122 -8.29 12.63 -14.77
CA PRO A 122 -9.16 11.53 -14.31
C PRO A 122 -9.05 10.35 -15.29
N GLY A 123 -8.57 9.23 -14.81
CA GLY A 123 -8.37 8.02 -15.63
C GLY A 123 -6.91 7.75 -16.04
N ALA A 124 -5.97 8.56 -15.56
CA ALA A 124 -4.56 8.24 -15.70
C ALA A 124 -4.25 6.85 -15.11
N THR A 125 -3.41 6.09 -15.81
CA THR A 125 -2.90 4.81 -15.32
C THR A 125 -1.47 4.97 -14.83
N ALA A 126 -1.10 4.17 -13.85
CA ALA A 126 0.28 4.03 -13.41
C ALA A 126 0.71 2.57 -13.53
N LYS A 127 1.98 2.38 -13.84
CA LYS A 127 2.60 1.07 -13.77
C LYS A 127 3.04 0.81 -12.33
N GLU A 128 2.51 -0.23 -11.76
CA GLU A 128 2.81 -0.68 -10.42
C GLU A 128 3.36 -2.10 -10.47
N VAL A 129 3.93 -2.56 -9.39
CA VAL A 129 4.41 -3.93 -9.25
C VAL A 129 3.81 -4.59 -8.02
N VAL A 130 3.55 -5.88 -8.17
CA VAL A 130 3.24 -6.79 -7.06
C VAL A 130 4.41 -7.74 -6.91
N ILE A 131 5.03 -7.74 -5.74
CA ILE A 131 6.23 -8.47 -5.41
C ILE A 131 5.88 -9.53 -4.37
N PHE A 132 6.40 -10.74 -4.50
CA PHE A 132 6.12 -11.82 -3.55
C PHE A 132 7.23 -12.89 -3.52
N ASN A 133 7.26 -13.65 -2.43
CA ASN A 133 8.15 -14.82 -2.24
C ASN A 133 7.51 -16.16 -2.59
#